data_a9b77aad940b35d68137f3bdea34aa37
#
_entry.id   a9b77aad940b35d68137f3bdea34aa37
#
_cell.length_a   1.000
_cell.length_b   1.000
_cell.length_c   1.000
_cell.angle_alpha   90.00
_cell.angle_beta   90.00
_cell.angle_gamma   90.00
#
_symmetry.space_group_name_H-M   'P 1'
#
loop_
_entity.id
_entity.type
_entity.pdbx_description
1 polymer ?
#
loop_
_entity_poly.entity_id
_entity_poly.type
_entity_poly.pdbx_seq_one_letter_code
_entity_poly.pdbx_strand_id
1 'polypeptide(L)'
;MRTISYLISFLLLAACTGTPSKAPLTLWYDKPAQNWDEALPIGNGRAGAMVFGGVEKEQLQLNENTLYSGEPSVVFKDVKITPEMFDKVVGLMKAGKYKTASDLVCKNWLGRLHQYYQPFGDLHIQNNKPGDAAGY
;
A
#
# COMPACT_ATOMS: atom_id res chain seq x y z
N MET A 1 -33.49 -21.07 50.76
CA MET A 1 -32.76 -21.58 49.59
C MET A 1 -33.04 -20.80 48.28
N ARG A 2 -34.24 -20.27 48.04
CA ARG A 2 -34.56 -19.49 46.78
C ARG A 2 -33.85 -18.12 46.69
N THR A 3 -33.62 -17.45 47.82
CA THR A 3 -32.95 -16.12 47.86
C THR A 3 -31.45 -16.18 47.54
N ILE A 4 -30.76 -17.26 47.88
CA ILE A 4 -29.34 -17.49 47.58
C ILE A 4 -29.14 -17.74 46.10
N SER A 5 -30.09 -18.41 45.43
CA SER A 5 -30.04 -18.69 43.98
C SER A 5 -30.09 -17.40 43.13
N TYR A 6 -30.86 -16.40 43.52
CA TYR A 6 -30.96 -15.12 42.84
C TYR A 6 -29.71 -14.23 43.03
N LEU A 7 -29.06 -14.32 44.20
CA LEU A 7 -27.81 -13.62 44.47
C LEU A 7 -26.65 -14.14 43.60
N ILE A 8 -26.55 -15.45 43.41
CA ILE A 8 -25.55 -16.08 42.57
C ILE A 8 -25.80 -15.76 41.08
N SER A 9 -27.05 -15.72 40.61
CA SER A 9 -27.40 -15.32 39.25
C SER A 9 -27.04 -13.84 38.97
N PHE A 10 -27.20 -12.96 39.95
CA PHE A 10 -26.87 -11.53 39.80
C PHE A 10 -25.36 -11.29 39.75
N LEU A 11 -24.58 -12.07 40.51
CA LEU A 11 -23.12 -12.00 40.50
C LEU A 11 -22.51 -12.44 39.17
N LEU A 12 -23.13 -13.40 38.48
CA LEU A 12 -22.66 -13.90 37.17
C LEU A 12 -22.89 -12.92 36.01
N LEU A 13 -23.89 -12.04 36.10
CA LEU A 13 -24.13 -11.01 35.09
C LEU A 13 -23.16 -9.84 35.19
N ALA A 14 -22.54 -9.58 36.34
CA ALA A 14 -21.61 -8.48 36.53
C ALA A 14 -20.20 -8.75 35.95
N ALA A 15 -19.88 -10.00 35.58
CA ALA A 15 -18.57 -10.41 35.11
C ALA A 15 -18.31 -10.11 33.61
N CYS A 16 -19.32 -9.64 32.86
CA CYS A 16 -19.21 -9.43 31.42
C CYS A 16 -19.06 -7.95 30.98
N THR A 17 -18.81 -7.02 31.88
CA THR A 17 -18.64 -5.58 31.51
C THR A 17 -17.17 -5.15 31.35
N GLY A 18 -16.30 -6.05 30.95
CA GLY A 18 -14.97 -5.68 30.47
C GLY A 18 -15.11 -4.98 29.12
N THR A 19 -15.11 -3.65 29.10
CA THR A 19 -14.87 -2.90 27.85
C THR A 19 -13.54 -3.37 27.32
N PRO A 20 -13.48 -3.87 26.05
CA PRO A 20 -12.20 -4.22 25.45
C PRO A 20 -11.35 -2.97 25.45
N SER A 21 -10.30 -2.95 26.25
CA SER A 21 -9.27 -1.92 26.17
C SER A 21 -8.69 -2.01 24.77
N LYS A 22 -9.05 -1.03 23.93
CA LYS A 22 -8.46 -0.91 22.60
C LYS A 22 -7.00 -0.55 22.82
N ALA A 23 -6.12 -1.53 22.72
CA ALA A 23 -4.69 -1.26 22.76
C ALA A 23 -4.37 -0.15 21.76
N PRO A 24 -3.60 0.86 22.12
CA PRO A 24 -3.23 1.91 21.19
C PRO A 24 -2.52 1.26 19.99
N LEU A 25 -2.97 1.60 18.78
CA LEU A 25 -2.29 1.19 17.53
C LEU A 25 -1.01 2.00 17.43
N THR A 26 0.05 1.50 18.07
CA THR A 26 1.36 2.17 18.12
C THR A 26 2.37 1.31 17.38
N LEU A 27 3.04 1.92 16.42
CA LEU A 27 4.26 1.38 15.82
C LEU A 27 5.44 1.94 16.62
N TRP A 28 6.33 1.07 17.04
CA TRP A 28 7.47 1.46 17.86
C TRP A 28 8.76 0.99 17.22
N TYR A 29 9.75 1.88 17.19
CA TYR A 29 11.07 1.63 16.63
C TYR A 29 12.12 2.09 17.64
N ASP A 30 13.26 1.41 17.70
CA ASP A 30 14.33 1.69 18.63
C ASP A 30 15.42 2.61 18.06
N LYS A 31 15.40 2.83 16.76
CA LYS A 31 16.37 3.68 16.05
C LYS A 31 15.79 4.20 14.74
N PRO A 32 16.35 5.31 14.21
CA PRO A 32 16.04 5.79 12.86
C PRO A 32 16.37 4.75 11.78
N ALA A 33 15.59 4.75 10.69
CA ALA A 33 15.83 3.94 9.52
C ALA A 33 17.12 4.37 8.82
N GLN A 34 17.89 3.40 8.35
CA GLN A 34 19.09 3.64 7.56
C GLN A 34 18.86 3.34 6.07
N ASN A 35 17.89 2.48 5.79
CA ASN A 35 17.53 2.04 4.44
C ASN A 35 16.05 2.25 4.19
N TRP A 36 15.67 2.27 2.91
CA TRP A 36 14.28 2.44 2.49
C TRP A 36 13.34 1.39 3.09
N ASP A 37 13.78 0.14 3.19
CA ASP A 37 12.97 -0.97 3.73
C ASP A 37 12.69 -0.84 5.23
N GLU A 38 13.47 -0.04 5.95
CA GLU A 38 13.29 0.23 7.38
C GLU A 38 12.42 1.46 7.63
N ALA A 39 12.25 2.33 6.61
CA ALA A 39 11.52 3.58 6.75
C ALA A 39 10.00 3.34 6.85
N LEU A 40 9.31 4.22 7.58
CA LEU A 40 7.89 4.12 7.82
C LEU A 40 7.08 4.76 6.69
N PRO A 41 6.23 4.01 5.98
CA PRO A 41 5.38 4.59 4.96
C PRO A 41 4.21 5.37 5.57
N ILE A 42 4.01 6.60 5.09
CA ILE A 42 2.83 7.41 5.37
C ILE A 42 2.20 7.89 4.06
N GLY A 43 0.91 8.16 4.06
CA GLY A 43 0.25 8.66 2.85
C GLY A 43 -1.27 8.72 2.95
N ASN A 44 -1.86 9.31 1.94
CA ASN A 44 -3.31 9.51 1.83
C ASN A 44 -3.91 8.92 0.54
N GLY A 45 -3.14 8.06 -0.17
CA GLY A 45 -3.54 7.46 -1.44
C GLY A 45 -3.15 8.28 -2.67
N ARG A 46 -2.87 9.59 -2.55
CA ARG A 46 -2.35 10.42 -3.64
C ARG A 46 -0.87 10.78 -3.43
N ALA A 47 -0.57 11.37 -2.30
CA ALA A 47 0.81 11.64 -1.90
C ALA A 47 1.21 10.69 -0.78
N GLY A 48 2.47 10.33 -0.75
CA GLY A 48 3.07 9.48 0.25
C GLY A 48 4.49 9.89 0.57
N ALA A 49 5.01 9.37 1.67
CA ALA A 49 6.41 9.51 2.02
C ALA A 49 6.90 8.29 2.78
N MET A 50 8.19 8.00 2.63
CA MET A 50 8.94 7.13 3.52
C MET A 50 9.65 8.01 4.54
N VAL A 51 9.31 7.84 5.83
CA VAL A 51 9.84 8.61 6.97
C VAL A 51 10.98 7.84 7.59
N PHE A 52 12.17 8.44 7.65
CA PHE A 52 13.36 7.77 8.22
C PHE A 52 13.48 7.95 9.72
N GLY A 53 12.84 8.97 10.31
CA GLY A 53 12.77 9.16 11.76
C GLY A 53 14.03 9.78 12.38
N GLY A 54 14.82 10.53 11.63
CA GLY A 54 16.01 11.19 12.14
C GLY A 54 15.69 12.42 13.00
N VAL A 55 16.25 12.52 14.20
CA VAL A 55 16.01 13.64 15.15
C VAL A 55 16.76 14.90 14.74
N GLU A 56 18.04 14.77 14.41
CA GLU A 56 18.85 15.90 13.97
C GLU A 56 18.67 16.19 12.49
N LYS A 57 18.59 15.13 11.69
CA LYS A 57 18.40 15.20 10.25
C LYS A 57 17.32 14.20 9.87
N GLU A 58 16.13 14.71 9.59
CA GLU A 58 15.05 13.90 9.04
C GLU A 58 15.15 13.84 7.52
N GLN A 59 14.84 12.68 6.97
CA GLN A 59 14.68 12.47 5.53
C GLN A 59 13.28 11.93 5.25
N LEU A 60 12.59 12.57 4.34
CA LEU A 60 11.31 12.11 3.81
C LEU A 60 11.49 11.87 2.31
N GLN A 61 11.41 10.62 1.86
CA GLN A 61 11.36 10.31 0.44
C GLN A 61 9.93 10.42 -0.03
N LEU A 62 9.67 11.43 -0.85
CA LEU A 62 8.33 11.80 -1.25
C LEU A 62 7.90 11.05 -2.51
N ASN A 63 6.60 10.83 -2.60
CA ASN A 63 5.96 10.17 -3.72
C ASN A 63 4.61 10.83 -4.04
N GLU A 64 4.27 10.89 -5.32
CA GLU A 64 2.96 11.34 -5.80
C GLU A 64 2.49 10.39 -6.93
N ASN A 65 1.30 9.81 -6.78
CA ASN A 65 0.86 8.67 -7.58
C ASN A 65 0.57 9.00 -9.06
N THR A 66 0.46 10.27 -9.43
CA THR A 66 0.22 10.70 -10.82
C THR A 66 1.49 11.15 -11.54
N LEU A 67 2.65 11.07 -10.90
CA LEU A 67 3.91 11.55 -11.44
C LEU A 67 4.51 10.55 -12.44
N TYR A 68 4.03 10.61 -13.68
CA TYR A 68 4.50 9.82 -14.81
C TYR A 68 5.06 10.72 -15.91
N SER A 69 5.98 10.18 -16.71
CA SER A 69 6.59 10.90 -17.85
C SER A 69 5.64 11.11 -19.03
N GLY A 70 4.38 10.69 -18.96
CA GLY A 70 3.42 10.83 -20.03
C GLY A 70 1.96 10.66 -19.60
N GLU A 71 1.07 10.59 -20.58
CA GLU A 71 -0.37 10.51 -20.36
C GLU A 71 -0.91 9.08 -20.49
N PRO A 72 -1.78 8.61 -19.59
CA PRO A 72 -2.42 7.29 -19.69
C PRO A 72 -3.21 7.08 -20.99
N SER A 73 -3.77 8.14 -21.55
CA SER A 73 -4.56 8.13 -22.80
C SER A 73 -3.77 7.63 -24.01
N VAL A 74 -2.45 7.79 -23.99
CA VAL A 74 -1.58 7.39 -25.10
C VAL A 74 -1.34 5.88 -25.14
N VAL A 75 -1.42 5.20 -23.99
CA VAL A 75 -1.10 3.76 -23.87
C VAL A 75 -2.03 2.90 -24.70
N PHE A 76 -3.32 3.22 -24.72
CA PHE A 76 -4.37 2.42 -25.40
C PHE A 76 -4.87 3.04 -26.72
N LYS A 77 -4.26 4.11 -27.19
CA LYS A 77 -4.73 4.86 -28.37
C LYS A 77 -4.91 3.99 -29.61
N ASP A 78 -4.00 3.04 -29.81
CA ASP A 78 -3.96 2.19 -31.01
C ASP A 78 -4.51 0.77 -30.76
N VAL A 79 -5.06 0.52 -29.57
CA VAL A 79 -5.57 -0.80 -29.21
C VAL A 79 -6.97 -0.98 -29.77
N LYS A 80 -7.13 -1.98 -30.64
CA LYS A 80 -8.42 -2.38 -31.20
C LYS A 80 -8.63 -3.87 -30.96
N ILE A 81 -9.53 -4.19 -30.06
CA ILE A 81 -9.91 -5.57 -29.75
C ILE A 81 -11.22 -5.85 -30.45
N THR A 82 -11.24 -6.84 -31.33
CA THR A 82 -12.49 -7.28 -32.00
C THR A 82 -12.89 -8.67 -31.49
N PRO A 83 -14.18 -9.04 -31.59
CA PRO A 83 -14.65 -10.37 -31.22
C PRO A 83 -13.88 -11.50 -31.94
N GLU A 84 -13.56 -11.33 -33.21
CA GLU A 84 -12.80 -12.31 -34.00
C GLU A 84 -11.38 -12.51 -33.48
N MET A 85 -10.72 -11.44 -33.03
CA MET A 85 -9.39 -11.53 -32.39
C MET A 85 -9.49 -12.27 -31.07
N PHE A 86 -10.54 -12.03 -30.30
CA PHE A 86 -10.77 -12.74 -29.04
C PHE A 86 -10.97 -14.25 -29.30
N ASP A 87 -11.83 -14.61 -30.23
CA ASP A 87 -12.09 -16.01 -30.60
C ASP A 87 -10.84 -16.70 -31.09
N LYS A 88 -9.97 -16.01 -31.84
CA LYS A 88 -8.68 -16.52 -32.28
C LYS A 88 -7.77 -16.85 -31.11
N VAL A 89 -7.70 -15.97 -30.10
CA VAL A 89 -6.89 -16.22 -28.88
C VAL A 89 -7.43 -17.43 -28.13
N VAL A 90 -8.76 -17.50 -27.93
CA VAL A 90 -9.41 -18.65 -27.27
C VAL A 90 -9.14 -19.96 -28.05
N GLY A 91 -9.21 -19.94 -29.39
CA GLY A 91 -8.89 -21.07 -30.22
C GLY A 91 -7.45 -21.55 -30.07
N LEU A 92 -6.49 -20.63 -30.02
CA LEU A 92 -5.08 -20.94 -29.78
C LEU A 92 -4.86 -21.57 -28.39
N MET A 93 -5.53 -21.03 -27.36
CA MET A 93 -5.47 -21.57 -26.00
C MET A 93 -6.02 -23.00 -25.93
N LYS A 94 -7.19 -23.26 -26.56
CA LYS A 94 -7.78 -24.59 -26.64
C LYS A 94 -6.89 -25.59 -27.40
N ALA A 95 -6.11 -25.10 -28.36
CA ALA A 95 -5.13 -25.91 -29.13
C ALA A 95 -3.79 -26.08 -28.40
N GLY A 96 -3.63 -25.62 -27.17
CA GLY A 96 -2.39 -25.68 -26.39
C GLY A 96 -1.27 -24.76 -26.90
N LYS A 97 -1.57 -23.82 -27.80
CA LYS A 97 -0.59 -22.88 -28.40
C LYS A 97 -0.46 -21.62 -27.56
N TYR A 98 -0.14 -21.77 -26.27
CA TYR A 98 -0.14 -20.67 -25.29
C TYR A 98 0.83 -19.54 -25.62
N LYS A 99 2.05 -19.89 -26.10
CA LYS A 99 3.03 -18.86 -26.51
C LYS A 99 2.48 -17.97 -27.62
N THR A 100 1.91 -18.57 -28.67
CA THR A 100 1.35 -17.84 -29.81
C THR A 100 0.15 -16.96 -29.37
N ALA A 101 -0.68 -17.46 -28.45
CA ALA A 101 -1.77 -16.70 -27.88
C ALA A 101 -1.26 -15.49 -27.09
N SER A 102 -0.25 -15.68 -26.24
CA SER A 102 0.39 -14.62 -25.47
C SER A 102 1.01 -13.55 -26.38
N ASP A 103 1.79 -13.96 -27.37
CA ASP A 103 2.42 -13.05 -28.32
C ASP A 103 1.38 -12.20 -29.08
N LEU A 104 0.24 -12.79 -29.45
CA LEU A 104 -0.88 -12.08 -30.09
C LEU A 104 -1.50 -11.04 -29.15
N VAL A 105 -1.74 -11.38 -27.90
CA VAL A 105 -2.28 -10.48 -26.87
C VAL A 105 -1.29 -9.35 -26.60
N CYS A 106 -0.03 -9.67 -26.33
CA CYS A 106 1.00 -8.66 -26.05
C CYS A 106 1.15 -7.65 -27.17
N LYS A 107 1.10 -8.13 -28.42
CA LYS A 107 1.28 -7.27 -29.59
C LYS A 107 0.09 -6.34 -29.85
N ASN A 108 -1.14 -6.80 -29.59
CA ASN A 108 -2.33 -6.10 -30.09
C ASN A 108 -3.24 -5.55 -28.99
N TRP A 109 -3.18 -6.08 -27.76
CA TRP A 109 -4.16 -5.74 -26.71
C TRP A 109 -3.59 -4.95 -25.55
N LEU A 110 -2.28 -5.09 -25.26
CA LEU A 110 -1.68 -4.43 -24.09
C LEU A 110 -1.30 -2.97 -24.35
N GLY A 111 -1.39 -2.50 -25.60
CA GLY A 111 -1.00 -1.16 -25.96
C GLY A 111 0.52 -0.95 -25.92
N ARG A 112 0.92 0.29 -25.78
CA ARG A 112 2.33 0.67 -25.66
C ARG A 112 2.82 0.42 -24.24
N LEU A 113 4.14 0.27 -24.07
CA LEU A 113 4.74 0.24 -22.74
C LEU A 113 4.34 1.49 -21.95
N HIS A 114 4.04 1.27 -20.66
CA HIS A 114 3.78 2.36 -19.76
C HIS A 114 4.93 3.35 -19.75
N GLN A 115 4.60 4.61 -19.60
CA GLN A 115 5.59 5.64 -19.35
C GLN A 115 6.16 5.49 -17.94
N TYR A 116 7.37 5.99 -17.74
CA TYR A 116 8.09 5.76 -16.51
C TYR A 116 7.49 6.59 -15.37
N TYR A 117 7.31 5.95 -14.23
CA TYR A 117 7.05 6.60 -12.98
C TYR A 117 8.26 7.43 -12.56
N GLN A 118 8.03 8.66 -12.09
CA GLN A 118 9.10 9.57 -11.72
C GLN A 118 9.22 9.67 -10.21
N PRO A 119 10.45 9.72 -9.64
CA PRO A 119 10.63 10.06 -8.24
C PRO A 119 10.21 11.53 -8.03
N PHE A 120 9.48 11.79 -6.94
CA PHE A 120 9.11 13.16 -6.60
C PHE A 120 10.29 13.92 -6.02
N GLY A 121 11.05 13.31 -5.12
CA GLY A 121 12.24 13.86 -4.48
C GLY A 121 12.35 13.58 -3.00
N ASP A 122 13.43 14.01 -2.43
CA ASP A 122 13.71 13.87 -1.01
C ASP A 122 13.64 15.24 -0.31
N LEU A 123 12.90 15.28 0.79
CA LEU A 123 12.88 16.43 1.70
C LEU A 123 13.79 16.15 2.88
N HIS A 124 14.79 17.00 3.07
CA HIS A 124 15.67 16.95 4.23
C HIS A 124 15.34 18.08 5.19
N ILE A 125 15.09 17.73 6.45
CA ILE A 125 14.78 18.68 7.53
C ILE A 125 15.95 18.65 8.51
N GLN A 126 16.62 19.79 8.69
CA GLN A 126 17.68 19.94 9.69
C GLN A 126 17.10 20.57 10.95
N ASN A 127 17.15 19.85 12.06
CA ASN A 127 16.78 20.37 13.37
C ASN A 127 18.02 20.99 14.05
N ASN A 128 18.02 22.30 14.21
CA ASN A 128 19.15 23.03 14.83
C ASN A 128 19.16 22.95 16.36
N LYS A 129 18.12 22.41 16.97
CA LYS A 129 18.01 22.19 18.41
C LYS A 129 17.36 20.83 18.66
N PRO A 130 18.07 19.73 18.37
CA PRO A 130 17.54 18.41 18.71
C PRO A 130 17.40 18.34 20.22
N GLY A 131 16.18 18.09 20.69
CA GLY A 131 15.95 17.72 22.08
C GLY A 131 16.52 16.33 22.34
N ASP A 132 16.63 15.97 23.61
CA ASP A 132 16.93 14.58 23.96
C ASP A 132 15.84 13.69 23.39
N ALA A 133 16.20 12.81 22.46
CA ALA A 133 15.29 11.83 21.88
C ALA A 133 15.00 10.77 22.95
N ALA A 134 14.00 11.01 23.75
CA ALA A 134 13.51 10.04 24.74
C ALA A 134 12.50 9.09 24.07
N GLY A 135 13.01 8.06 23.46
CA GLY A 135 12.24 6.95 22.87
C GLY A 135 11.75 7.21 21.43
N TYR A 136 12.08 6.30 20.57
CA TYR A 136 11.49 6.15 19.22
C TYR A 136 10.31 5.20 19.27
#